data_80b996293eaec5d52a11ca2ba8e6c66e
#
_entry.id   80b996293eaec5d52a11ca2ba8e6c66e
#
_cell.length_a   1.000
_cell.length_b   1.000
_cell.length_c   1.000
_cell.angle_alpha   90.00
_cell.angle_beta   90.00
_cell.angle_gamma   90.00
#
_symmetry.space_group_name_H-M   'P 1'
#
loop_
_entity.id
_entity.type
_entity.pdbx_description
1 polymer ?
#
loop_
_entity_poly.entity_id
_entity_poly.type
_entity_poly.pdbx_seq_one_letter_code
_entity_poly.pdbx_strand_id
1 'polypeptide(L)'
;MVHSEAELKMLVSASLEEGVIEEGEEEMLHSVFELSDTVATEIMTPRRDMKMLSADKTVRELIELALKHGHSRIPIYDENVDNIFGMVHIRDGIRAFADGKQSSPIRELTRKVLIVPENKGLADLLAEFKKTKTHMAIV
;
A
#
# COMPACT_ATOMS: atom_id res chain seq x y z
N MET A 1 12.92 -22.55 26.82
CA MET A 1 12.05 -21.58 27.53
C MET A 1 11.42 -20.60 26.58
N VAL A 2 10.13 -20.37 26.69
CA VAL A 2 9.40 -19.41 25.84
C VAL A 2 9.23 -18.09 26.58
N HIS A 3 9.61 -16.99 25.95
CA HIS A 3 9.42 -15.65 26.49
C HIS A 3 8.16 -15.01 25.92
N SER A 4 7.52 -14.15 26.71
CA SER A 4 6.43 -13.31 26.21
C SER A 4 7.00 -12.15 25.38
N GLU A 5 6.13 -11.48 24.60
CA GLU A 5 6.53 -10.29 23.85
C GLU A 5 7.07 -9.19 24.78
N ALA A 6 6.44 -9.01 25.95
CA ALA A 6 6.89 -8.03 26.93
C ALA A 6 8.30 -8.35 27.44
N GLU A 7 8.60 -9.62 27.70
CA GLU A 7 9.92 -10.05 28.11
C GLU A 7 10.96 -9.80 27.03
N LEU A 8 10.62 -10.08 25.76
CA LEU A 8 11.51 -9.81 24.62
C LEU A 8 11.80 -8.32 24.48
N LYS A 9 10.79 -7.47 24.64
CA LYS A 9 10.99 -6.02 24.62
C LYS A 9 11.93 -5.55 25.74
N MET A 10 11.81 -6.12 26.93
CA MET A 10 12.70 -5.82 28.05
C MET A 10 14.13 -6.24 27.74
N LEU A 11 14.33 -7.40 27.12
CA LEU A 11 15.66 -7.87 26.73
C LEU A 11 16.29 -6.94 25.70
N VAL A 12 15.50 -6.43 24.75
CA VAL A 12 15.97 -5.47 23.75
C VAL A 12 16.46 -4.20 24.44
N SER A 13 15.68 -3.64 25.35
CA SER A 13 16.07 -2.43 26.08
C SER A 13 17.32 -2.64 26.95
N ALA A 14 17.39 -3.77 27.61
CA ALA A 14 18.58 -4.13 28.39
C ALA A 14 19.83 -4.26 27.52
N SER A 15 19.69 -4.84 26.33
CA SER A 15 20.79 -4.96 25.37
C SER A 15 21.32 -3.61 24.91
N LEU A 16 20.46 -2.60 24.76
CA LEU A 16 20.89 -1.25 24.46
C LEU A 16 21.71 -0.66 25.61
N GLU A 17 21.23 -0.78 26.85
CA GLU A 17 21.93 -0.28 28.04
C GLU A 17 23.32 -0.91 28.24
N GLU A 18 23.46 -2.18 27.89
CA GLU A 18 24.72 -2.91 27.96
C GLU A 18 25.62 -2.70 26.75
N GLY A 19 25.17 -1.96 25.75
CA GLY A 19 25.94 -1.66 24.54
C GLY A 19 26.05 -2.81 23.53
N VAL A 20 25.20 -3.85 23.67
CA VAL A 20 25.17 -4.99 22.74
C VAL A 20 24.55 -4.58 21.42
N ILE A 21 23.53 -3.72 21.47
CA ILE A 21 22.88 -3.16 20.29
C ILE A 21 22.91 -1.64 20.34
N GLU A 22 22.75 -1.01 19.17
CA GLU A 22 22.68 0.44 19.03
C GLU A 22 21.25 0.95 19.20
N GLU A 23 21.11 2.26 19.47
CA GLU A 23 19.79 2.89 19.65
C GLU A 23 18.90 2.71 18.41
N GLY A 24 19.43 2.87 17.20
CA GLY A 24 18.69 2.66 15.96
C GLY A 24 18.20 1.21 15.81
N GLU A 25 18.99 0.25 16.25
CA GLU A 25 18.59 -1.16 16.23
C GLU A 25 17.47 -1.44 17.22
N GLU A 26 17.50 -0.83 18.41
CA GLU A 26 16.43 -0.93 19.40
C GLU A 26 15.12 -0.40 18.82
N GLU A 27 15.15 0.78 18.20
CA GLU A 27 13.96 1.38 17.59
C GLU A 27 13.35 0.46 16.51
N MET A 28 14.19 -0.14 15.67
CA MET A 28 13.73 -1.07 14.65
C MET A 28 13.08 -2.30 15.26
N LEU A 29 13.67 -2.88 16.32
CA LEU A 29 13.13 -4.05 16.97
C LEU A 29 11.78 -3.77 17.63
N HIS A 30 11.63 -2.61 18.28
CA HIS A 30 10.34 -2.19 18.83
C HIS A 30 9.30 -1.98 17.74
N SER A 31 9.69 -1.40 16.59
CA SER A 31 8.80 -1.23 15.45
C SER A 31 8.32 -2.55 14.87
N VAL A 32 9.15 -3.59 14.89
CA VAL A 32 8.74 -4.94 14.47
C VAL A 32 7.62 -5.47 15.37
N PHE A 33 7.72 -5.28 16.68
CA PHE A 33 6.66 -5.69 17.59
C PHE A 33 5.37 -4.90 17.35
N GLU A 34 5.47 -3.59 17.14
CA GLU A 34 4.32 -2.73 16.82
C GLU A 34 3.67 -3.16 15.50
N LEU A 35 4.46 -3.49 14.48
CA LEU A 35 3.95 -3.99 13.20
C LEU A 35 3.08 -5.22 13.39
N SER A 36 3.49 -6.15 14.27
CA SER A 36 2.73 -7.37 14.54
C SER A 36 1.38 -7.12 15.21
N ASP A 37 1.24 -5.98 15.90
CA ASP A 37 0.01 -5.61 16.62
C ASP A 37 -0.86 -4.63 15.84
N THR A 38 -0.45 -4.20 14.65
CA THR A 38 -1.14 -3.19 13.86
C THR A 38 -1.95 -3.83 12.75
N VAL A 39 -3.14 -3.30 12.48
CA VAL A 39 -4.00 -3.75 11.39
C VAL A 39 -4.17 -2.66 10.32
N ALA A 40 -4.66 -3.07 9.15
CA ALA A 40 -4.75 -2.18 7.98
C ALA A 40 -5.51 -0.88 8.25
N THR A 41 -6.61 -0.94 8.98
CA THR A 41 -7.43 0.24 9.28
C THR A 41 -6.65 1.35 9.97
N GLU A 42 -5.65 1.00 10.77
CA GLU A 42 -4.87 1.97 11.56
C GLU A 42 -3.93 2.84 10.72
N ILE A 43 -3.55 2.37 9.53
CA ILE A 43 -2.59 3.09 8.68
C ILE A 43 -3.10 3.41 7.28
N MET A 44 -4.27 2.91 6.91
CA MET A 44 -4.80 3.10 5.55
C MET A 44 -5.14 4.56 5.27
N THR A 45 -5.13 4.91 3.98
CA THR A 45 -5.70 6.19 3.53
C THR A 45 -7.22 6.03 3.50
N PRO A 46 -7.99 6.86 4.26
CA PRO A 46 -9.44 6.78 4.24
C PRO A 46 -10.00 7.04 2.84
N ARG A 47 -11.19 6.48 2.56
CA ARG A 47 -11.84 6.64 1.25
C ARG A 47 -11.91 8.08 0.79
N ARG A 48 -12.30 8.99 1.66
CA ARG A 48 -12.44 10.43 1.34
C ARG A 48 -11.15 11.08 0.85
N ASP A 49 -10.00 10.52 1.24
CA ASP A 49 -8.68 11.05 0.88
C ASP A 49 -8.05 10.28 -0.29
N MET A 50 -8.71 9.24 -0.78
CA MET A 50 -8.21 8.45 -1.91
C MET A 50 -8.39 9.21 -3.22
N LYS A 51 -7.37 9.13 -4.07
CA LYS A 51 -7.45 9.63 -5.45
C LYS A 51 -7.70 8.43 -6.34
N MET A 52 -8.89 8.36 -6.93
CA MET A 52 -9.33 7.24 -7.76
C MET A 52 -10.03 7.76 -9.01
N LEU A 53 -10.14 6.92 -10.02
CA LEU A 53 -10.82 7.26 -11.28
C LEU A 53 -11.77 6.16 -11.72
N SER A 54 -12.82 6.56 -12.46
CA SER A 54 -13.68 5.62 -13.14
C SER A 54 -12.94 4.94 -14.29
N ALA A 55 -13.25 3.67 -14.51
CA ALA A 55 -12.70 2.88 -15.62
C ALA A 55 -12.99 3.49 -16.99
N ASP A 56 -14.02 4.32 -17.10
CA ASP A 56 -14.43 4.97 -18.34
C ASP A 56 -13.69 6.28 -18.65
N LYS A 57 -12.87 6.74 -17.72
CA LYS A 57 -12.03 7.92 -17.93
C LYS A 57 -10.88 7.60 -18.89
N THR A 58 -10.31 8.64 -19.47
CA THR A 58 -9.29 8.50 -20.50
C THR A 58 -7.87 8.42 -19.91
N VAL A 59 -6.93 7.94 -20.71
CA VAL A 59 -5.50 7.94 -20.35
C VAL A 59 -5.03 9.37 -20.03
N ARG A 60 -5.49 10.37 -20.78
CA ARG A 60 -5.14 11.77 -20.50
C ARG A 60 -5.58 12.19 -19.10
N GLU A 61 -6.82 11.88 -18.73
CA GLU A 61 -7.35 12.21 -17.41
C GLU A 61 -6.59 11.51 -16.28
N LEU A 62 -6.18 10.26 -16.51
CA LEU A 62 -5.35 9.53 -15.57
C LEU A 62 -4.01 10.25 -15.32
N ILE A 63 -3.34 10.64 -16.38
CA ILE A 63 -2.04 11.32 -16.28
C ILE A 63 -2.19 12.66 -15.57
N GLU A 64 -3.23 13.42 -15.91
CA GLU A 64 -3.51 14.71 -15.25
C GLU A 64 -3.71 14.52 -13.73
N LEU A 65 -4.50 13.53 -13.32
CA LEU A 65 -4.73 13.25 -11.90
C LEU A 65 -3.43 12.83 -11.20
N ALA A 66 -2.68 11.92 -11.81
CA ALA A 66 -1.43 11.42 -11.24
C ALA A 66 -0.39 12.53 -11.07
N LEU A 67 -0.26 13.41 -12.05
CA LEU A 67 0.66 14.53 -11.97
C LEU A 67 0.24 15.57 -10.93
N LYS A 68 -1.06 15.85 -10.84
CA LYS A 68 -1.58 16.81 -9.87
C LYS A 68 -1.32 16.39 -8.42
N HIS A 69 -1.41 15.11 -8.12
CA HIS A 69 -1.29 14.59 -6.76
C HIS A 69 0.01 13.82 -6.49
N GLY A 70 0.83 13.60 -7.51
CA GLY A 70 2.11 12.90 -7.36
C GLY A 70 2.00 11.41 -7.04
N HIS A 71 0.94 10.75 -7.48
CA HIS A 71 0.74 9.33 -7.24
C HIS A 71 1.17 8.47 -8.42
N SER A 72 1.79 7.32 -8.11
CA SER A 72 2.22 6.35 -9.13
C SER A 72 1.16 5.29 -9.43
N ARG A 73 0.24 5.05 -8.50
CA ARG A 73 -0.78 4.01 -8.59
C ARG A 73 -2.13 4.60 -8.27
N ILE A 74 -3.06 4.48 -9.20
CA ILE A 74 -4.40 5.06 -9.09
C ILE A 74 -5.42 3.93 -9.02
N PRO A 75 -6.19 3.80 -7.94
CA PRO A 75 -7.30 2.84 -7.87
C PRO A 75 -8.37 3.17 -8.89
N ILE A 76 -8.94 2.14 -9.50
CA ILE A 76 -9.94 2.26 -10.57
C ILE A 76 -11.24 1.62 -10.11
N TYR A 77 -12.34 2.37 -10.23
CA TYR A 77 -13.67 1.87 -9.90
C TYR A 77 -14.54 1.71 -11.14
N ASP A 78 -15.52 0.83 -11.05
CA ASP A 78 -16.52 0.61 -12.10
C ASP A 78 -17.88 1.05 -11.57
N GLU A 79 -18.54 1.96 -12.29
CA GLU A 79 -19.85 2.56 -11.98
C GLU A 79 -19.85 3.46 -10.73
N ASN A 80 -19.43 2.96 -9.57
CA ASN A 80 -19.39 3.76 -8.34
C ASN A 80 -18.11 3.51 -7.54
N VAL A 81 -17.81 4.42 -6.62
CA VAL A 81 -16.56 4.41 -5.85
C VAL A 81 -16.42 3.23 -4.89
N ASP A 82 -17.50 2.52 -4.59
CA ASP A 82 -17.46 1.34 -3.75
C ASP A 82 -17.00 0.09 -4.51
N ASN A 83 -16.97 0.18 -5.84
CA ASN A 83 -16.61 -0.93 -6.70
C ASN A 83 -15.22 -0.75 -7.32
N ILE A 84 -14.21 -0.73 -6.48
CA ILE A 84 -12.82 -0.70 -6.94
C ILE A 84 -12.43 -2.12 -7.36
N PHE A 85 -12.06 -2.28 -8.63
CA PHE A 85 -11.72 -3.60 -9.17
C PHE A 85 -10.26 -3.74 -9.60
N GLY A 86 -9.50 -2.68 -9.52
CA GLY A 86 -8.10 -2.73 -9.89
C GLY A 86 -7.40 -1.40 -9.70
N MET A 87 -6.22 -1.30 -10.28
CA MET A 87 -5.41 -0.09 -10.27
C MET A 87 -4.69 0.09 -11.60
N VAL A 88 -4.32 1.33 -11.91
CA VAL A 88 -3.44 1.61 -13.05
C VAL A 88 -2.15 2.24 -12.52
N HIS A 89 -1.03 1.73 -12.99
CA HIS A 89 0.26 2.35 -12.73
C HIS A 89 0.48 3.48 -13.73
N ILE A 90 0.94 4.64 -13.25
CA ILE A 90 1.18 5.80 -14.12
C ILE A 90 2.11 5.46 -15.31
N ARG A 91 3.05 4.56 -15.12
CA ARG A 91 3.96 4.10 -16.19
C ARG A 91 3.20 3.50 -17.37
N ASP A 92 2.16 2.73 -17.11
CA ASP A 92 1.33 2.15 -18.17
C ASP A 92 0.52 3.24 -18.89
N GLY A 93 0.07 4.24 -18.14
CA GLY A 93 -0.59 5.42 -18.69
C GLY A 93 0.32 6.23 -19.61
N ILE A 94 1.54 6.46 -19.17
CA ILE A 94 2.54 7.19 -19.97
C ILE A 94 2.85 6.43 -21.26
N ARG A 95 3.00 5.13 -21.19
CA ARG A 95 3.24 4.29 -22.38
C ARG A 95 2.07 4.37 -23.36
N ALA A 96 0.85 4.26 -22.87
CA ALA A 96 -0.35 4.38 -23.71
C ALA A 96 -0.45 5.78 -24.34
N PHE A 97 -0.13 6.82 -23.61
CA PHE A 97 -0.10 8.20 -24.13
C PHE A 97 0.92 8.32 -25.26
N ALA A 98 2.12 7.79 -25.05
CA ALA A 98 3.17 7.80 -26.08
C ALA A 98 2.77 7.03 -27.35
N ASP A 99 1.92 6.00 -27.21
CA ASP A 99 1.41 5.21 -28.31
C ASP A 99 0.17 5.84 -29.00
N GLY A 100 -0.16 7.07 -28.64
CA GLY A 100 -1.29 7.79 -29.25
C GLY A 100 -2.66 7.44 -28.70
N LYS A 101 -2.72 6.78 -27.55
CA LYS A 101 -3.97 6.33 -26.92
C LYS A 101 -4.50 7.28 -25.85
N GLN A 102 -4.30 8.57 -26.01
CA GLN A 102 -4.68 9.59 -25.02
C GLN A 102 -6.17 9.57 -24.68
N SER A 103 -7.00 9.26 -25.68
CA SER A 103 -8.46 9.28 -25.56
C SER A 103 -9.06 7.91 -25.25
N SER A 104 -8.23 6.88 -25.12
CA SER A 104 -8.69 5.52 -24.81
C SER A 104 -9.08 5.40 -23.33
N PRO A 105 -10.10 4.59 -23.01
CA PRO A 105 -10.48 4.37 -21.62
C PRO A 105 -9.39 3.60 -20.86
N ILE A 106 -9.21 3.94 -19.60
CA ILE A 106 -8.18 3.32 -18.76
C ILE A 106 -8.54 1.90 -18.31
N ARG A 107 -9.75 1.46 -18.57
CA ARG A 107 -10.19 0.09 -18.28
C ARG A 107 -9.20 -0.95 -18.82
N GLU A 108 -8.70 -0.74 -20.01
CA GLU A 108 -7.78 -1.67 -20.68
C GLU A 108 -6.42 -1.77 -19.98
N LEU A 109 -6.03 -0.74 -19.23
CA LEU A 109 -4.75 -0.68 -18.50
C LEU A 109 -4.87 -1.16 -17.06
N THR A 110 -6.08 -1.44 -16.60
CA THR A 110 -6.34 -1.77 -15.20
C THR A 110 -5.82 -3.15 -14.86
N ARG A 111 -5.02 -3.21 -13.78
CA ARG A 111 -4.46 -4.45 -13.25
C ARG A 111 -5.18 -4.81 -11.96
N LYS A 112 -5.18 -6.09 -11.63
CA LYS A 112 -5.76 -6.56 -10.37
C LYS A 112 -5.05 -5.90 -9.18
N VAL A 113 -5.83 -5.61 -8.16
CA VAL A 113 -5.33 -5.10 -6.88
C VAL A 113 -5.71 -6.08 -5.78
N LEU A 114 -4.85 -6.20 -4.78
CA LEU A 114 -5.12 -7.03 -3.63
C LEU A 114 -6.24 -6.39 -2.79
N ILE A 115 -7.23 -7.16 -2.41
CA ILE A 115 -8.33 -6.70 -1.55
C ILE A 115 -8.22 -7.42 -0.22
N VAL A 116 -8.21 -6.65 0.88
CA VAL A 116 -8.02 -7.18 2.22
C VAL A 116 -9.09 -6.65 3.17
N PRO A 117 -9.41 -7.40 4.24
CA PRO A 117 -10.36 -6.92 5.25
C PRO A 117 -9.73 -5.83 6.13
N GLU A 118 -10.58 -5.04 6.78
CA GLU A 118 -10.16 -3.94 7.67
C GLU A 118 -9.20 -4.39 8.78
N ASN A 119 -9.40 -5.59 9.29
CA ASN A 119 -8.60 -6.16 10.38
C ASN A 119 -7.39 -6.97 9.91
N LYS A 120 -7.01 -6.83 8.64
CA LYS A 120 -5.82 -7.50 8.10
C LYS A 120 -4.58 -7.05 8.87
N GLY A 121 -3.85 -8.00 9.46
CA GLY A 121 -2.60 -7.69 10.15
C GLY A 121 -1.53 -7.18 9.20
N LEU A 122 -0.78 -6.16 9.61
CA LEU A 122 0.23 -5.55 8.74
C LEU A 122 1.38 -6.49 8.42
N ALA A 123 1.78 -7.33 9.36
CA ALA A 123 2.83 -8.33 9.10
C ALA A 123 2.41 -9.30 8.00
N ASP A 124 1.16 -9.77 8.04
CA ASP A 124 0.61 -10.66 7.02
C ASP A 124 0.46 -9.95 5.67
N LEU A 125 0.03 -8.68 5.70
CA LEU A 125 -0.08 -7.88 4.49
C LEU A 125 1.27 -7.66 3.83
N LEU A 126 2.30 -7.37 4.62
CA LEU A 126 3.66 -7.21 4.11
C LEU A 126 4.15 -8.52 3.46
N ALA A 127 3.86 -9.66 4.08
CA ALA A 127 4.22 -10.96 3.52
C ALA A 127 3.51 -11.20 2.18
N GLU A 128 2.22 -10.84 2.07
CA GLU A 128 1.48 -10.94 0.82
C GLU A 128 2.05 -10.01 -0.27
N PHE A 129 2.40 -8.77 0.08
CA PHE A 129 3.03 -7.84 -0.85
C PHE A 129 4.32 -8.42 -1.43
N LYS A 130 5.15 -9.01 -0.59
CA LYS A 130 6.40 -9.63 -1.02
C LYS A 130 6.15 -10.84 -1.92
N LYS A 131 5.18 -11.69 -1.56
CA LYS A 131 4.84 -12.89 -2.30
C LYS A 131 4.27 -12.57 -3.68
N THR A 132 3.38 -11.60 -3.76
CA THR A 132 2.69 -11.21 -5.00
C THR A 132 3.43 -10.12 -5.77
N LYS A 133 4.49 -9.55 -5.20
CA LYS A 133 5.27 -8.43 -5.76
C LYS A 133 4.38 -7.23 -6.07
N THR A 134 3.42 -6.97 -5.19
CA THR A 134 2.52 -5.82 -5.29
C THR A 134 2.84 -4.78 -4.23
N HIS A 135 2.36 -3.56 -4.45
CA HIS A 135 2.66 -2.41 -3.60
C HIS A 135 1.40 -1.70 -3.11
N MET A 136 0.24 -2.22 -3.42
CA MET A 136 -1.03 -1.59 -3.07
C MET A 136 -2.08 -2.64 -2.76
N ALA A 137 -2.91 -2.37 -1.77
CA ALA A 137 -4.09 -3.16 -1.45
C ALA A 137 -5.26 -2.23 -1.17
N ILE A 138 -6.46 -2.70 -1.42
CA ILE A 138 -7.70 -2.00 -1.10
C ILE A 138 -8.37 -2.71 0.09
N VAL A 139 -8.79 -1.92 1.05
CA VAL A 139 -9.47 -2.43 2.26
C VAL A 139 -10.97 -2.50 2.07
#